data_095d2ae4b0577850b6834d128a22859b
#
_entry.id   095d2ae4b0577850b6834d128a22859b
#
_cell.length_a   1.000
_cell.length_b   1.000
_cell.length_c   1.000
_cell.angle_alpha   90.00
_cell.angle_beta   90.00
_cell.angle_gamma   90.00
#
_symmetry.space_group_name_H-M   'P 1'
#
loop_
_entity.id
_entity.type
_entity.pdbx_description
1 polymer ?
#
loop_
_entity_poly.entity_id
_entity_poly.type
_entity_poly.pdbx_seq_one_letter_code
_entity_poly.pdbx_strand_id
1 'polypeptide(L)'
;MRCDHFNAGTCRSCSLLPQPYERQLAGKVEAVAATLSPVPGAGEIAWQAPASSPEKGFRTSAKLVVGGTRRRPTLGILGPDRRGVDLPGCPIQHPAI
;
A
#
# COMPACT_ATOMS: atom_id res chain seq x y z
N MET A 1 4.37 5.66 9.06
CA MET A 1 5.23 4.44 9.05
C MET A 1 6.52 4.71 8.29
N ARG A 2 7.65 4.20 8.76
CA ARG A 2 8.93 4.28 8.05
C ARG A 2 9.12 3.05 7.15
N CYS A 3 9.61 3.26 5.93
CA CYS A 3 9.95 2.18 5.00
C CYS A 3 11.27 2.52 4.28
N ASP A 4 12.30 1.71 4.50
CA ASP A 4 13.62 1.96 3.93
C ASP A 4 13.63 1.80 2.40
N HIS A 5 12.83 0.87 1.86
CA HIS A 5 12.66 0.73 0.40
C HIS A 5 12.05 1.96 -0.23
N PHE A 6 11.07 2.59 0.42
CA PHE A 6 10.46 3.83 -0.05
C PHE A 6 11.46 4.98 0.00
N ASN A 7 12.16 5.12 1.13
CA ASN A 7 13.15 6.19 1.31
C ASN A 7 14.31 6.07 0.33
N ALA A 8 14.76 4.85 0.04
CA ALA A 8 15.79 4.57 -0.94
C ALA A 8 15.32 4.72 -2.42
N GLY A 9 14.02 4.89 -2.64
CA GLY A 9 13.46 4.97 -3.99
C GLY A 9 13.34 3.64 -4.73
N THR A 10 13.66 2.52 -4.09
CA THR A 10 13.58 1.17 -4.68
C THR A 10 12.15 0.67 -4.81
N CYS A 11 11.23 1.17 -3.99
CA CYS A 11 9.81 0.86 -4.05
C CYS A 11 8.98 2.12 -3.81
N ARG A 12 7.98 2.36 -4.65
CA ARG A 12 7.05 3.49 -4.55
C ARG A 12 5.59 3.05 -4.47
N SER A 13 5.34 1.79 -4.17
CA SER A 13 3.97 1.23 -4.13
C SER A 13 3.09 1.85 -3.05
N CYS A 14 3.66 2.29 -1.94
CA CYS A 14 2.94 2.96 -0.86
C CYS A 14 2.89 4.48 -1.09
N SER A 15 2.18 4.93 -2.12
CA SER A 15 2.17 6.33 -2.58
C SER A 15 1.74 7.34 -1.50
N LEU A 16 0.93 6.93 -0.53
CA LEU A 16 0.47 7.79 0.57
C LEU A 16 1.40 7.79 1.78
N LEU A 17 2.48 7.01 1.75
CA LEU A 17 3.39 6.83 2.89
C LEU A 17 3.94 8.14 3.49
N PRO A 18 4.23 9.20 2.69
CA PRO A 18 4.69 10.48 3.25
C PRO A 18 3.66 11.21 4.11
N GLN A 19 2.37 10.84 4.01
CA GLN A 19 1.31 11.46 4.78
C GLN A 19 1.12 10.75 6.12
N PRO A 20 0.80 11.47 7.22
CA PRO A 20 0.34 10.85 8.45
C PRO A 20 -0.90 9.96 8.20
N TYR A 21 -1.02 8.86 8.94
CA TYR A 21 -2.08 7.87 8.72
C TYR A 21 -3.49 8.47 8.81
N GLU A 22 -3.73 9.37 9.76
CA GLU A 22 -5.01 10.06 9.90
C GLU A 22 -5.39 10.86 8.64
N ARG A 23 -4.39 11.50 8.02
CA ARG A 23 -4.58 12.21 6.74
C ARG A 23 -4.88 11.26 5.59
N GLN A 24 -4.21 10.10 5.55
CA GLN A 24 -4.49 9.08 4.55
C GLN A 24 -5.93 8.58 4.69
N LEU A 25 -6.38 8.33 5.91
CA LEU A 25 -7.72 7.82 6.20
C LEU A 25 -8.79 8.84 5.82
N ALA A 26 -8.62 10.11 6.24
CA ALA A 26 -9.51 11.21 5.89
C ALA A 26 -9.62 11.40 4.37
N GLY A 27 -8.49 11.42 3.66
CA GLY A 27 -8.46 11.57 2.21
C GLY A 27 -9.16 10.41 1.47
N LYS A 28 -9.09 9.19 1.99
CA LYS A 28 -9.84 8.05 1.44
C LYS A 28 -11.35 8.21 1.61
N VAL A 29 -11.80 8.68 2.77
CA VAL A 29 -13.22 8.95 3.01
C VAL A 29 -13.72 10.04 2.05
N GLU A 30 -12.99 11.14 1.92
CA GLU A 30 -13.33 12.23 0.99
C GLU A 30 -13.40 11.75 -0.47
N ALA A 31 -12.44 10.93 -0.89
CA ALA A 31 -12.40 10.39 -2.25
C ALA A 31 -13.60 9.48 -2.54
N VAL A 32 -13.98 8.63 -1.60
CA VAL A 32 -15.17 7.76 -1.73
C VAL A 32 -16.44 8.59 -1.77
N ALA A 33 -16.58 9.58 -0.89
CA ALA A 33 -17.73 10.48 -0.86
C ALA A 33 -17.87 11.25 -2.18
N ALA A 34 -16.77 11.77 -2.71
CA ALA A 34 -16.75 12.47 -3.99
C ALA A 34 -17.15 11.55 -5.16
N THR A 35 -16.64 10.32 -5.16
CA THR A 35 -16.96 9.31 -6.20
C THR A 35 -18.46 8.95 -6.19
N LEU A 36 -19.07 8.87 -5.02
CA LEU A 36 -20.47 8.51 -4.87
C LEU A 36 -21.42 9.70 -5.05
N SER A 37 -20.95 10.94 -4.92
CA SER A 37 -21.80 12.13 -4.93
C SER A 37 -22.74 12.24 -6.14
N PRO A 38 -22.39 11.82 -7.38
CA PRO A 38 -23.30 11.84 -8.52
C PRO A 38 -24.37 10.76 -8.48
N VAL A 39 -24.24 9.75 -7.61
CA VAL A 39 -25.20 8.64 -7.55
C VAL A 39 -26.49 9.10 -6.88
N PRO A 40 -27.69 8.81 -7.44
CA PRO A 40 -28.95 9.13 -6.79
C PRO A 40 -29.03 8.53 -5.38
N GLY A 41 -29.45 9.34 -4.39
CA GLY A 41 -29.49 8.91 -2.98
C GLY A 41 -28.19 9.11 -2.21
N ALA A 42 -27.12 9.58 -2.83
CA ALA A 42 -25.84 9.78 -2.17
C ALA A 42 -25.92 10.77 -0.99
N GLY A 43 -26.79 11.79 -1.06
CA GLY A 43 -27.03 12.74 0.04
C GLY A 43 -27.69 12.12 1.27
N GLU A 44 -28.25 10.93 1.16
CA GLU A 44 -28.96 10.20 2.24
C GLU A 44 -28.04 9.16 2.92
N ILE A 45 -26.79 9.02 2.49
CA ILE A 45 -25.84 8.05 3.07
C ILE A 45 -25.56 8.44 4.54
N ALA A 46 -25.81 7.52 5.46
CA ALA A 46 -25.40 7.63 6.85
C ALA A 46 -23.94 7.18 6.99
N TRP A 47 -23.01 8.13 6.86
CA TRP A 47 -21.58 7.84 6.98
C TRP A 47 -21.22 7.42 8.40
N GLN A 48 -20.60 6.26 8.53
CA GLN A 48 -20.01 5.78 9.78
C GLN A 48 -18.56 6.27 9.89
N ALA A 49 -18.04 6.29 11.12
CA ALA A 49 -16.62 6.53 11.32
C ALA A 49 -15.78 5.47 10.57
N PRO A 50 -14.70 5.88 9.86
CA PRO A 50 -13.88 4.93 9.13
C PRO A 50 -13.19 3.95 10.07
N ALA A 51 -13.14 2.68 9.69
CA ALA A 51 -12.36 1.68 10.41
C ALA A 51 -10.88 1.88 10.14
N SER A 52 -10.09 2.06 11.18
CA SER A 52 -8.64 2.11 11.09
C SER A 52 -8.02 0.71 11.09
N SER A 53 -6.83 0.59 10.54
CA SER A 53 -6.03 -0.63 10.59
C SER A 53 -4.63 -0.35 11.15
N PRO A 54 -3.89 -1.37 11.59
CA PRO A 54 -2.46 -1.22 11.85
C PRO A 54 -1.74 -0.70 10.59
N GLU A 55 -0.70 0.08 10.77
CA GLU A 55 0.13 0.59 9.66
C GLU A 55 1.15 -0.43 9.16
N LYS A 56 1.45 -1.45 9.97
CA LYS A 56 2.44 -2.50 9.70
C LYS A 56 1.82 -3.88 9.82
N GLY A 57 2.36 -4.85 9.08
CA GLY A 57 2.01 -6.25 9.22
C GLY A 57 0.58 -6.62 8.86
N PHE A 58 -0.17 -5.74 8.21
CA PHE A 58 -1.59 -5.96 7.94
C PHE A 58 -1.85 -6.81 6.68
N ARG A 59 -0.87 -6.95 5.80
CA ARG A 59 -1.02 -7.71 4.56
C ARG A 59 -0.70 -9.18 4.80
N THR A 60 -1.72 -10.02 4.76
CA THR A 60 -1.61 -11.47 5.00
C THR A 60 -1.44 -12.30 3.73
N SER A 61 -1.54 -11.68 2.56
CA SER A 61 -1.32 -12.31 1.26
C SER A 61 -0.55 -11.35 0.36
N ALA A 62 0.50 -11.83 -0.28
CA ALA A 62 1.32 -11.04 -1.19
C ALA A 62 1.62 -11.81 -2.47
N LYS A 63 1.57 -11.10 -3.61
CA LYS A 63 2.16 -11.57 -4.86
C LYS A 63 3.55 -10.95 -4.98
N LEU A 64 4.56 -11.78 -5.06
CA LEU A 64 5.94 -11.37 -5.23
C LEU A 64 6.46 -11.78 -6.61
N VAL A 65 7.18 -10.87 -7.25
CA VAL A 65 7.89 -11.15 -8.49
C VAL A 65 9.21 -11.84 -8.14
N VAL A 66 9.42 -13.02 -8.70
CA VAL A 66 10.71 -13.72 -8.61
C VAL A 66 11.59 -13.25 -9.77
N GLY A 67 12.74 -12.70 -9.44
CA GLY A 67 13.72 -12.21 -10.41
C GLY A 67 15.13 -12.60 -10.00
N GLY A 68 16.12 -11.88 -10.54
CA GLY A 68 17.53 -12.14 -10.27
C GLY A 68 18.07 -13.36 -11.00
N THR A 69 18.99 -14.05 -10.37
CA THR A 69 19.63 -15.27 -10.91
C THR A 69 19.38 -16.45 -9.99
N ARG A 70 19.67 -17.66 -10.48
CA ARG A 70 19.55 -18.88 -9.66
C ARG A 70 20.37 -18.81 -8.36
N ARG A 71 21.53 -18.14 -8.40
CA ARG A 71 22.40 -17.97 -7.22
C ARG A 71 22.02 -16.80 -6.33
N ARG A 72 21.36 -15.78 -6.90
CA ARG A 72 20.90 -14.58 -6.21
C ARG A 72 19.48 -14.26 -6.65
N PRO A 73 18.47 -15.05 -6.22
CA PRO A 73 17.09 -14.76 -6.51
C PRO A 73 16.65 -13.51 -5.79
N THR A 74 15.75 -12.76 -6.41
CA THR A 74 15.09 -11.60 -5.79
C THR A 74 13.61 -11.90 -5.63
N LEU A 75 13.02 -11.41 -4.53
CA LEU A 75 11.59 -11.50 -4.25
C LEU A 75 11.06 -10.09 -3.97
N GLY A 76 10.14 -9.62 -4.78
CA GLY A 76 9.63 -8.27 -4.60
C GLY A 76 8.65 -7.85 -5.67
N ILE A 77 8.93 -6.74 -6.32
CA ILE A 77 8.09 -6.15 -7.37
C ILE A 77 8.84 -6.08 -8.70
N LEU A 78 8.10 -5.82 -9.76
CA LEU A 78 8.69 -5.49 -11.05
C LEU A 78 9.06 -4.00 -11.08
N GLY A 79 10.32 -3.71 -11.38
CA GLY A 79 10.82 -2.35 -11.56
C GLY A 79 10.42 -1.74 -12.92
N PRO A 80 10.71 -0.43 -13.13
CA PRO A 80 10.40 0.26 -14.38
C PRO A 80 11.12 -0.34 -15.60
N ASP A 81 12.29 -0.94 -15.39
CA ASP A 81 13.08 -1.66 -16.39
C ASP A 81 12.58 -3.08 -16.64
N ARG A 82 11.46 -3.47 -16.03
CA ARG A 82 10.87 -4.83 -16.05
C ARG A 82 11.76 -5.92 -15.42
N ARG A 83 12.72 -5.53 -14.61
CA ARG A 83 13.52 -6.44 -13.79
C ARG A 83 12.95 -6.56 -12.38
N GLY A 84 13.18 -7.68 -11.72
CA GLY A 84 12.78 -7.89 -10.32
C GLY A 84 13.56 -6.96 -9.39
N VAL A 85 12.80 -6.32 -8.48
CA VAL A 85 13.37 -5.51 -7.39
C VAL A 85 13.17 -6.30 -6.10
N ASP A 86 14.27 -6.55 -5.39
CA ASP A 86 14.23 -7.28 -4.12
C ASP A 86 13.69 -6.38 -3.00
N LEU A 87 12.73 -6.86 -2.23
CA LEU A 87 12.09 -6.13 -1.15
C LEU A 87 12.04 -6.94 0.16
N PRO A 88 13.21 -7.34 0.69
CA PRO A 88 13.24 -8.05 1.96
C PRO A 88 12.67 -7.18 3.08
N GLY A 89 11.91 -7.79 3.98
CA GLY A 89 11.40 -7.10 5.16
C GLY A 89 10.43 -5.96 4.84
N CYS A 90 9.59 -6.11 3.82
CA CYS A 90 8.54 -5.12 3.52
C CYS A 90 7.60 -4.92 4.73
N PRO A 91 7.55 -3.71 5.33
CA PRO A 91 6.92 -3.53 6.63
C PRO A 91 5.39 -3.70 6.65
N ILE A 92 4.72 -3.66 5.50
CA ILE A 92 3.28 -3.89 5.44
C ILE A 92 2.90 -5.38 5.40
N GLN A 93 3.85 -6.26 5.07
CA GLN A 93 3.61 -7.69 5.04
C GLN A 93 3.60 -8.27 6.46
N HIS A 94 2.74 -9.26 6.68
CA HIS A 94 2.73 -9.99 7.94
C HIS A 94 4.07 -10.72 8.12
N PRO A 95 4.61 -10.79 9.36
CA PRO A 95 5.92 -11.40 9.61
C PRO A 95 6.06 -12.86 9.15
N ALA A 96 4.94 -13.56 8.93
CA ALA A 96 4.94 -14.93 8.41
C ALA A 96 5.14 -15.02 6.88
N ILE A 97 5.17 -13.88 6.16
CA ILE A 97 5.46 -13.81 4.73
C ILE A 97 6.95 -13.52 4.55
#